data_567ab68bde195cb3f701d79d9813bf2f
#
_entry.id   567ab68bde195cb3f701d79d9813bf2f
#
_cell.length_a   1.000
_cell.length_b   1.000
_cell.length_c   1.000
_cell.angle_alpha   90.00
_cell.angle_beta   90.00
_cell.angle_gamma   90.00
#
_symmetry.space_group_name_H-M   'P 1'
#
loop_
_entity.id
_entity.type
_entity.pdbx_description
1 polymer ?
#
loop_
_entity_poly.entity_id
_entity_poly.type
_entity_poly.pdbx_seq_one_letter_code
_entity_poly.pdbx_strand_id
1 'polypeptide(L)'
;VTGKLMLVEQAKAAGVPIISSMGAGNKMDASAFEVADIYETSVCPLAKVMRRELKKRGIDHLKVVYSKEKPMTPIEDSENSCKNNCVCPPGTERKCTVRRQIPGSLAFVPSVVGLIIAGEITKDLTELPQ
;
A
#
# COMPACT_ATOMS: atom_id res chain seq x y z
N VAL A 1 6.84 4.61 2.72
CA VAL A 1 5.94 5.78 2.59
C VAL A 1 6.62 6.91 1.85
N THR A 2 7.84 7.27 2.22
CA THR A 2 8.58 8.37 1.56
C THR A 2 8.71 8.17 0.06
N GLY A 3 9.07 6.96 -0.38
CA GLY A 3 9.19 6.64 -1.81
C GLY A 3 7.88 6.78 -2.56
N LYS A 4 6.77 6.32 -1.99
CA LYS A 4 5.44 6.49 -2.58
C LYS A 4 5.07 7.96 -2.74
N LEU A 5 5.34 8.77 -1.72
CA LEU A 5 5.05 10.20 -1.74
C LEU A 5 5.86 10.92 -2.81
N MET A 6 7.16 10.60 -2.92
CA MET A 6 8.01 11.17 -3.96
C MET A 6 7.53 10.83 -5.36
N LEU A 7 7.14 9.59 -5.60
CA LEU A 7 6.61 9.16 -6.90
C LEU A 7 5.33 9.91 -7.26
N VAL A 8 4.42 10.07 -6.29
CA VAL A 8 3.18 10.81 -6.53
C VAL A 8 3.47 12.29 -6.84
N GLU A 9 4.33 12.92 -6.06
CA GLU A 9 4.70 14.32 -6.29
C GLU A 9 5.32 14.51 -7.67
N GLN A 10 6.25 13.65 -8.05
CA GLN A 10 6.93 13.72 -9.34
C GLN A 10 5.97 13.46 -10.50
N ALA A 11 5.08 12.48 -10.35
CA ALA A 11 4.08 12.20 -11.39
C ALA A 11 3.13 13.39 -11.59
N LYS A 12 2.67 13.99 -10.50
CA LYS A 12 1.79 15.17 -10.56
C LYS A 12 2.52 16.36 -11.22
N ALA A 13 3.77 16.59 -10.85
CA ALA A 13 4.57 17.67 -11.45
C ALA A 13 4.80 17.45 -12.95
N ALA A 14 4.98 16.21 -13.37
CA ALA A 14 5.20 15.86 -14.78
C ALA A 14 3.91 15.72 -15.60
N GLY A 15 2.73 15.80 -14.96
CA GLY A 15 1.46 15.60 -15.63
C GLY A 15 1.22 14.15 -16.07
N VAL A 16 1.84 13.19 -15.38
CA VAL A 16 1.71 11.77 -15.69
C VAL A 16 0.68 11.14 -14.75
N PRO A 17 -0.33 10.41 -15.29
CA PRO A 17 -1.26 9.68 -14.46
C PRO A 17 -0.55 8.65 -13.59
N ILE A 18 -1.05 8.45 -12.36
CA ILE A 18 -0.48 7.49 -11.42
C ILE A 18 -1.59 6.81 -10.64
N ILE A 19 -1.42 5.52 -10.38
CA ILE A 19 -2.26 4.73 -9.50
C ILE A 19 -1.38 4.04 -8.46
N SER A 20 -1.84 3.96 -7.23
CA SER A 20 -1.05 3.38 -6.14
C SER A 20 -1.83 2.31 -5.39
N SER A 21 -1.14 1.25 -5.00
CA SER A 21 -1.67 0.29 -4.05
C SER A 21 -1.48 0.81 -2.63
N MET A 22 -2.50 0.66 -1.80
CA MET A 22 -2.38 0.84 -0.37
C MET A 22 -1.95 -0.49 0.28
N GLY A 23 -2.09 -0.63 1.60
CA GLY A 23 -1.58 -1.80 2.30
C GLY A 23 -2.22 -3.11 1.85
N ALA A 24 -1.41 -4.08 1.46
CA ALA A 24 -1.83 -5.43 1.11
C ALA A 24 -1.33 -6.47 2.10
N GLY A 25 -0.52 -6.09 3.07
CA GLY A 25 -0.04 -6.97 4.13
C GLY A 25 -1.07 -7.21 5.21
N ASN A 26 -0.94 -8.34 5.90
CA ASN A 26 -1.79 -8.74 7.03
C ASN A 26 -3.28 -8.83 6.67
N LYS A 27 -3.59 -9.20 5.44
CA LYS A 27 -4.96 -9.33 4.92
C LYS A 27 -5.15 -10.67 4.26
N MET A 28 -6.37 -11.18 4.32
CA MET A 28 -6.73 -12.49 3.78
C MET A 28 -7.82 -12.44 2.71
N ASP A 29 -8.58 -11.36 2.63
CA ASP A 29 -9.70 -11.26 1.70
C ASP A 29 -9.29 -10.45 0.46
N ALA A 30 -8.91 -11.17 -0.59
CA ALA A 30 -8.55 -10.54 -1.86
C ALA A 30 -9.73 -9.84 -2.54
N SER A 31 -10.98 -10.23 -2.23
CA SER A 31 -12.16 -9.63 -2.82
C SER A 31 -12.59 -8.32 -2.17
N ALA A 32 -11.97 -7.94 -1.04
CA ALA A 32 -12.31 -6.73 -0.32
C ALA A 32 -11.62 -5.46 -0.87
N PHE A 33 -10.80 -5.59 -1.90
CA PHE A 33 -10.12 -4.46 -2.50
C PHE A 33 -11.03 -3.65 -3.42
N GLU A 34 -10.90 -2.33 -3.32
CA GLU A 34 -11.66 -1.37 -4.12
C GLU A 34 -10.74 -0.34 -4.74
N VAL A 35 -11.19 0.22 -5.87
CA VAL A 35 -10.54 1.37 -6.51
C VAL A 35 -11.27 2.62 -6.04
N ALA A 36 -10.53 3.60 -5.55
CA ALA A 36 -11.10 4.85 -5.06
C ALA A 36 -10.07 5.97 -5.09
N ASP A 37 -10.51 7.19 -4.84
CA ASP A 37 -9.58 8.27 -4.53
C ASP A 37 -9.04 8.11 -3.12
N ILE A 38 -7.81 8.56 -2.89
CA ILE A 38 -7.18 8.44 -1.56
C ILE A 38 -8.02 9.07 -0.45
N TYR A 39 -8.71 10.17 -0.74
CA TYR A 39 -9.52 10.87 0.25
C TYR A 39 -10.88 10.21 0.54
N GLU A 40 -11.23 9.20 -0.24
CA GLU A 40 -12.45 8.40 -0.04
C GLU A 40 -12.16 7.05 0.64
N THR A 41 -10.92 6.83 1.05
CA THR A 41 -10.52 5.57 1.69
C THR A 41 -10.81 5.56 3.18
N SER A 42 -10.93 4.36 3.74
CA SER A 42 -11.17 4.14 5.16
C SER A 42 -10.47 2.86 5.62
N VAL A 43 -10.37 2.68 6.93
CA VAL A 43 -9.84 1.48 7.60
C VAL A 43 -8.34 1.25 7.41
N CYS A 44 -7.80 1.38 6.19
CA CYS A 44 -6.40 1.06 5.89
C CYS A 44 -5.42 2.03 6.58
N PRO A 45 -4.50 1.53 7.42
CA PRO A 45 -3.54 2.40 8.11
C PRO A 45 -2.60 3.14 7.16
N LEU A 46 -2.13 2.49 6.09
CA LEU A 46 -1.26 3.13 5.10
C LEU A 46 -2.00 4.25 4.37
N ALA A 47 -3.26 4.02 4.00
CA ALA A 47 -4.06 5.05 3.35
C ALA A 47 -4.26 6.27 4.25
N LYS A 48 -4.42 6.06 5.55
CA LYS A 48 -4.53 7.15 6.51
C LYS A 48 -3.27 8.02 6.54
N VAL A 49 -2.10 7.40 6.55
CA VAL A 49 -0.83 8.11 6.52
C VAL A 49 -0.68 8.86 5.20
N MET A 50 -0.99 8.21 4.08
CA MET A 50 -0.90 8.82 2.75
C MET A 50 -1.82 10.02 2.62
N ARG A 51 -3.08 9.93 3.10
CA ARG A 51 -4.00 11.08 3.07
C ARG A 51 -3.42 12.28 3.79
N ARG A 52 -2.90 12.07 5.00
CA ARG A 52 -2.33 13.13 5.80
C ARG A 52 -1.13 13.78 5.11
N GLU A 53 -0.21 12.97 4.61
CA GLU A 53 1.01 13.47 3.99
C GLU A 53 0.76 14.13 2.63
N LEU A 54 -0.15 13.59 1.83
CA LEU A 54 -0.51 14.20 0.54
C LEU A 54 -1.24 15.54 0.73
N LYS A 55 -2.08 15.64 1.74
CA LYS A 55 -2.74 16.89 2.07
C LYS A 55 -1.74 18.00 2.42
N LYS A 56 -0.70 17.67 3.20
CA LYS A 56 0.37 18.61 3.52
C LYS A 56 1.13 19.09 2.28
N ARG A 57 1.18 18.26 1.23
CA ARG A 57 1.88 18.55 -0.02
C ARG A 57 1.00 19.21 -1.08
N GLY A 58 -0.24 19.52 -0.73
CA GLY A 58 -1.16 20.17 -1.65
C GLY A 58 -1.67 19.28 -2.78
N ILE A 59 -1.58 17.96 -2.63
CA ILE A 59 -2.09 17.01 -3.61
C ILE A 59 -3.55 16.70 -3.27
N ASP A 60 -4.45 16.99 -4.20
CA ASP A 60 -5.89 16.94 -3.97
C ASP A 60 -6.57 15.65 -4.46
N HIS A 61 -5.85 14.80 -5.17
CA HIS A 61 -6.39 13.51 -5.62
C HIS A 61 -5.28 12.51 -5.92
N LEU A 62 -5.58 11.24 -5.72
CA LEU A 62 -4.73 10.11 -6.12
C LEU A 62 -5.62 8.88 -6.22
N LYS A 63 -5.60 8.23 -7.39
CA LYS A 63 -6.29 6.95 -7.57
C LYS A 63 -5.54 5.84 -6.85
N VAL A 64 -6.24 5.09 -6.03
CA VAL A 64 -5.63 4.02 -5.23
C VAL A 64 -6.47 2.74 -5.28
N VAL A 65 -5.81 1.62 -5.00
CA VAL A 65 -6.47 0.36 -4.69
C VAL A 65 -6.24 0.10 -3.20
N TYR A 66 -7.31 -0.07 -2.46
CA TYR A 66 -7.26 -0.27 -1.02
C TYR A 66 -8.29 -1.29 -0.55
N SER A 67 -8.12 -1.81 0.65
CA SER A 67 -9.05 -2.77 1.25
C SER A 67 -9.69 -2.19 2.51
N LYS A 68 -10.96 -2.45 2.68
CA LYS A 68 -11.69 -2.16 3.92
C LYS A 68 -11.53 -3.26 4.96
N GLU A 69 -10.83 -4.32 4.62
CA GLU A 69 -10.51 -5.37 5.59
C GLU A 69 -9.61 -4.81 6.69
N LYS A 70 -9.98 -5.06 7.95
CA LYS A 70 -9.13 -4.69 9.07
C LYS A 70 -7.87 -5.56 9.04
N PRO A 71 -6.66 -4.97 9.08
CA PRO A 71 -5.45 -5.76 9.08
C PRO A 71 -5.39 -6.71 10.26
N MET A 72 -4.94 -7.94 10.00
CA MET A 72 -4.75 -8.95 11.03
C MET A 72 -3.46 -8.68 11.79
N THR A 73 -3.43 -9.07 13.05
CA THR A 73 -2.21 -9.07 13.83
C THR A 73 -1.52 -10.41 13.62
N PRO A 74 -0.29 -10.44 13.08
CA PRO A 74 0.42 -11.69 12.89
C PRO A 74 0.69 -12.39 14.21
N ILE A 75 0.64 -13.74 14.20
CA ILE A 75 1.10 -14.55 15.33
C ILE A 75 2.62 -14.55 15.29
N GLU A 76 3.24 -14.11 16.39
CA GLU A 76 4.68 -14.10 16.49
C GLU A 76 5.19 -15.49 16.85
N ASP A 77 6.01 -16.07 15.96
CA ASP A 77 6.82 -17.24 16.26
C ASP A 77 8.17 -16.74 16.78
N SER A 78 8.44 -16.95 18.06
CA SER A 78 9.65 -16.43 18.70
C SER A 78 10.93 -16.98 18.10
N GLU A 79 10.91 -18.15 17.47
CA GLU A 79 12.11 -18.74 16.83
C GLU A 79 12.37 -18.14 15.45
N ASN A 80 11.33 -17.75 14.73
CA ASN A 80 11.40 -17.26 13.35
C ASN A 80 11.12 -15.77 13.20
N SER A 81 10.76 -15.10 14.29
CA SER A 81 10.45 -13.68 14.27
C SER A 81 11.70 -12.82 14.08
N CYS A 82 11.62 -11.82 13.20
CA CYS A 82 12.69 -10.83 13.06
C CYS A 82 12.93 -10.02 14.33
N LYS A 83 11.97 -9.97 15.25
CA LYS A 83 12.16 -9.31 16.56
C LYS A 83 13.17 -10.04 17.42
N ASN A 84 13.28 -11.38 17.27
CA ASN A 84 14.15 -12.21 18.08
C ASN A 84 15.37 -12.71 17.31
N ASN A 85 15.22 -12.96 16.02
CA ASN A 85 16.26 -13.53 15.14
C ASN A 85 16.32 -12.75 13.83
N CYS A 86 16.69 -11.47 13.91
CA CYS A 86 16.81 -10.65 12.72
C CYS A 86 18.05 -11.03 11.91
N VAL A 87 17.84 -11.38 10.63
CA VAL A 87 18.91 -11.70 9.68
C VAL A 87 19.15 -10.56 8.68
N CYS A 88 18.65 -9.39 8.96
CA CYS A 88 18.85 -8.22 8.10
C CYS A 88 20.34 -7.88 7.99
N PRO A 89 20.81 -7.47 6.80
CA PRO A 89 22.22 -7.11 6.62
C PRO A 89 22.66 -6.01 7.59
N PRO A 90 23.92 -6.04 8.05
CA PRO A 90 24.48 -4.97 8.86
C PRO A 90 24.37 -3.61 8.12
N GLY A 91 24.03 -2.55 8.84
CA GLY A 91 23.91 -1.22 8.26
C GLY A 91 22.56 -0.90 7.65
N THR A 92 21.58 -1.81 7.75
CA THR A 92 20.20 -1.52 7.34
C THR A 92 19.62 -0.43 8.24
N GLU A 93 19.13 0.67 7.64
CA GLU A 93 18.61 1.80 8.39
C GLU A 93 17.39 1.45 9.24
N ARG A 94 16.55 0.53 8.76
CA ARG A 94 15.40 0.01 9.50
C ARG A 94 15.62 -1.44 9.86
N LYS A 95 15.82 -1.69 11.13
CA LYS A 95 15.87 -3.06 11.65
C LYS A 95 14.45 -3.54 11.92
N CYS A 96 14.16 -4.78 11.55
CA CYS A 96 12.85 -5.40 11.82
C CYS A 96 12.51 -5.39 13.32
N THR A 97 13.53 -5.43 14.18
CA THR A 97 13.37 -5.43 15.64
C THR A 97 12.74 -4.17 16.21
N VAL A 98 12.79 -3.03 15.47
CA VAL A 98 12.20 -1.76 15.92
C VAL A 98 10.78 -1.54 15.40
N ARG A 99 10.27 -2.43 14.55
CA ARG A 99 8.89 -2.35 14.05
C ARG A 99 7.92 -2.90 15.10
N ARG A 100 6.77 -2.23 15.27
CA ARG A 100 5.71 -2.72 16.15
C ARG A 100 5.09 -4.02 15.65
N GLN A 101 4.95 -4.17 14.33
CA GLN A 101 4.41 -5.35 13.68
C GLN A 101 5.30 -5.77 12.54
N ILE A 102 5.48 -7.09 12.42
CA ILE A 102 6.14 -7.67 11.27
C ILE A 102 5.05 -7.96 10.23
N PRO A 103 5.09 -7.31 9.07
CA PRO A 103 4.05 -7.54 8.06
C PRO A 103 4.14 -8.96 7.50
N GLY A 104 3.00 -9.60 7.36
CA GLY A 104 2.85 -10.86 6.65
C GLY A 104 2.10 -10.65 5.35
N SER A 105 2.25 -11.55 4.41
CA SER A 105 1.60 -11.45 3.10
C SER A 105 1.25 -12.84 2.58
N LEU A 106 0.11 -12.94 1.91
CA LEU A 106 -0.33 -14.15 1.23
C LEU A 106 -0.26 -13.91 -0.28
N ALA A 107 0.19 -14.94 -1.01
CA ALA A 107 0.47 -14.79 -2.44
C ALA A 107 -0.75 -14.30 -3.26
N PHE A 108 -1.95 -14.69 -2.89
CA PHE A 108 -3.15 -14.33 -3.65
C PHE A 108 -3.66 -12.91 -3.36
N VAL A 109 -3.22 -12.26 -2.27
CA VAL A 109 -3.71 -10.92 -1.93
C VAL A 109 -3.00 -9.85 -2.74
N PRO A 110 -1.67 -9.68 -2.67
CA PRO A 110 -1.00 -8.66 -3.50
C PRO A 110 -1.11 -8.95 -5.00
N SER A 111 -1.22 -10.23 -5.40
CA SER A 111 -1.41 -10.59 -6.80
C SER A 111 -2.71 -10.05 -7.36
N VAL A 112 -3.80 -10.15 -6.60
CA VAL A 112 -5.10 -9.61 -7.01
C VAL A 112 -5.04 -8.08 -7.09
N VAL A 113 -4.38 -7.42 -6.15
CA VAL A 113 -4.18 -5.97 -6.21
C VAL A 113 -3.47 -5.57 -7.51
N GLY A 114 -2.41 -6.28 -7.88
CA GLY A 114 -1.70 -6.03 -9.14
C GLY A 114 -2.58 -6.19 -10.37
N LEU A 115 -3.44 -7.21 -10.39
CA LEU A 115 -4.39 -7.44 -11.48
C LEU A 115 -5.45 -6.34 -11.56
N ILE A 116 -5.95 -5.86 -10.43
CA ILE A 116 -6.89 -4.74 -10.38
C ILE A 116 -6.24 -3.48 -10.96
N ILE A 117 -5.01 -3.18 -10.57
CA ILE A 117 -4.27 -2.03 -11.09
C ILE A 117 -4.09 -2.15 -12.60
N ALA A 118 -3.68 -3.32 -13.10
CA ALA A 118 -3.52 -3.55 -14.53
C ALA A 118 -4.82 -3.31 -15.29
N GLY A 119 -5.94 -3.77 -14.75
CA GLY A 119 -7.26 -3.55 -15.34
C GLY A 119 -7.63 -2.07 -15.39
N GLU A 120 -7.38 -1.33 -14.31
CA GLU A 120 -7.66 0.10 -14.26
C GLU A 120 -6.82 0.89 -15.26
N ILE A 121 -5.53 0.58 -15.36
CA ILE A 121 -4.64 1.23 -16.33
C ILE A 121 -5.10 0.95 -17.76
N THR A 122 -5.48 -0.30 -18.03
CA THR A 122 -5.98 -0.69 -19.36
C THR A 122 -7.22 0.11 -19.73
N LYS A 123 -8.18 0.22 -18.81
CA LYS A 123 -9.41 1.01 -19.03
C LYS A 123 -9.09 2.49 -19.28
N ASP A 124 -8.21 3.06 -18.47
CA ASP A 124 -7.84 4.47 -18.59
C ASP A 124 -7.14 4.76 -19.93
N LEU A 125 -6.24 3.88 -20.37
CA LEU A 125 -5.51 4.04 -21.62
C LEU A 125 -6.38 3.82 -22.85
N THR A 126 -7.38 2.97 -22.76
CA THR A 126 -8.30 2.67 -23.88
C THR A 126 -9.58 3.49 -23.82
N GLU A 127 -9.75 4.34 -22.82
CA GLU A 127 -10.94 5.16 -22.61
C GLU A 127 -12.25 4.36 -22.55
N LEU A 128 -12.17 3.12 -22.07
CA LEU A 128 -13.36 2.29 -21.91
C LEU A 128 -14.24 2.81 -20.77
N PRO A 129 -15.57 2.73 -20.91
CA PRO A 129 -16.49 3.10 -19.82
C PRO A 129 -16.23 2.21 -18.60
N GLN A 130 -16.33 2.81 -17.43
CA GLN A 130 -16.16 2.10 -16.16
C GLN A 130 -17.49 1.87 -15.47
#